data_b8c348ec18184bf7f43730c0c9341e08
#
_entry.id   b8c348ec18184bf7f43730c0c9341e08
#
_cell.length_a   1.000
_cell.length_b   1.000
_cell.length_c   1.000
_cell.angle_alpha   90.00
_cell.angle_beta   90.00
_cell.angle_gamma   90.00
#
_symmetry.space_group_name_H-M   'P 1'
#
loop_
_entity.id
_entity.type
_entity.pdbx_description
1 polymer ?
#
loop_
_entity_poly.entity_id
_entity_poly.type
_entity_poly.pdbx_seq_one_letter_code
_entity_poly.pdbx_strand_id
1 'polypeptide(L)'
;MKYVFPTSKVKRYRFPTHINDLVVDRADSQTSEVFIVVLGPGEAPPLHQHDDTEQVFYILAGAGTLSIGAKRKKYPVRPGDVVRIPPKTLHSIQCAGKKPLRYVAIDCFVAGRPAAEPTWDSHVKVLCAQQGWAYAQVVKRSK
;
A
#
# COMPACT_ATOMS: atom_id res chain seq x y z
N MET A 1 24.19 -8.68 -2.98
CA MET A 1 22.92 -8.43 -2.28
C MET A 1 22.76 -6.94 -2.05
N LYS A 2 21.56 -6.43 -2.30
CA LYS A 2 21.28 -5.01 -2.16
C LYS A 2 20.67 -4.71 -0.79
N TYR A 3 21.20 -3.71 -0.10
CA TYR A 3 20.74 -3.30 1.23
C TYR A 3 20.09 -1.92 1.26
N VAL A 4 20.43 -1.05 0.30
CA VAL A 4 19.95 0.33 0.27
C VAL A 4 19.12 0.56 -0.98
N PHE A 5 17.89 1.06 -0.78
CA PHE A 5 16.91 1.26 -1.84
C PHE A 5 16.50 2.74 -1.84
N PRO A 6 17.05 3.56 -2.72
CA PRO A 6 16.72 4.99 -2.76
C PRO A 6 15.29 5.20 -3.26
N THR A 7 14.52 6.00 -2.53
CA THR A 7 13.14 6.30 -2.92
C THR A 7 13.05 7.29 -4.10
N SER A 8 14.18 7.85 -4.54
CA SER A 8 14.25 8.67 -5.75
C SER A 8 14.20 7.86 -7.05
N LYS A 9 14.34 6.53 -6.95
CA LYS A 9 14.36 5.62 -8.11
C LYS A 9 13.38 4.48 -7.91
N VAL A 10 12.10 4.81 -7.87
CA VAL A 10 11.02 3.85 -7.64
C VAL A 10 10.26 3.59 -8.94
N LYS A 11 9.68 2.39 -9.06
CA LYS A 11 8.73 2.09 -10.12
C LYS A 11 7.33 2.44 -9.63
N ARG A 12 6.65 3.31 -10.36
CA ARG A 12 5.33 3.80 -9.98
C ARG A 12 4.23 2.97 -10.63
N TYR A 13 3.22 2.62 -9.84
CA TYR A 13 1.98 1.95 -10.28
C TYR A 13 0.80 2.88 -9.99
N ARG A 14 0.08 3.29 -11.04
CA ARG A 14 -1.07 4.20 -10.91
C ARG A 14 -2.36 3.41 -11.01
N PHE A 15 -2.94 3.09 -9.86
CA PHE A 15 -4.27 2.50 -9.77
C PHE A 15 -5.35 3.59 -9.89
N PRO A 16 -6.61 3.22 -10.22
CA PRO A 16 -7.69 4.21 -10.26
C PRO A 16 -7.92 4.97 -8.95
N THR A 17 -7.60 4.36 -7.81
CA THR A 17 -7.88 4.91 -6.48
C THR A 17 -6.65 5.42 -5.74
N HIS A 18 -5.45 5.12 -6.19
CA HIS A 18 -4.21 5.46 -5.49
C HIS A 18 -2.97 5.18 -6.34
N ILE A 19 -1.83 5.61 -5.83
CA ILE A 19 -0.53 5.35 -6.43
C ILE A 19 0.31 4.54 -5.44
N ASN A 20 1.01 3.52 -5.94
CA ASN A 20 2.04 2.81 -5.19
C ASN A 20 3.39 2.99 -5.90
N ASP A 21 4.36 3.54 -5.18
CA ASP A 21 5.75 3.61 -5.60
C ASP A 21 6.50 2.46 -4.95
N LEU A 22 6.93 1.48 -5.73
CA LEU A 22 7.60 0.29 -5.22
C LEU A 22 9.04 0.63 -4.81
N VAL A 23 9.39 0.32 -3.57
CA VAL A 23 10.74 0.53 -3.03
C VAL A 23 11.48 -0.78 -2.89
N VAL A 24 10.94 -1.75 -2.14
CA VAL A 24 11.52 -3.08 -1.98
C VAL A 24 10.50 -4.11 -2.43
N ASP A 25 10.79 -4.79 -3.52
CA ASP A 25 9.95 -5.88 -4.03
C ASP A 25 10.00 -7.07 -3.08
N ARG A 26 8.87 -7.74 -2.89
CA ARG A 26 8.82 -9.00 -2.14
C ARG A 26 9.75 -10.06 -2.71
N ALA A 27 10.06 -9.98 -4.01
CA ALA A 27 11.00 -10.88 -4.67
C ALA A 27 12.44 -10.71 -4.17
N ASP A 28 12.79 -9.52 -3.66
CA ASP A 28 14.11 -9.18 -3.15
C ASP A 28 14.21 -9.34 -1.64
N SER A 29 13.14 -9.82 -1.00
CA SER A 29 13.04 -9.96 0.44
C SER A 29 12.52 -11.37 0.78
N GLN A 30 12.41 -11.70 2.07
CA GLN A 30 11.88 -12.99 2.50
C GLN A 30 10.49 -12.85 3.14
N THR A 31 10.34 -11.84 3.99
CA THR A 31 9.15 -11.70 4.84
C THR A 31 8.49 -10.33 4.71
N SER A 32 8.97 -9.48 3.81
CA SER A 32 8.45 -8.11 3.72
C SER A 32 8.50 -7.55 2.31
N GLU A 33 7.80 -6.46 2.12
CA GLU A 33 7.93 -5.57 0.96
C GLU A 33 7.68 -4.15 1.44
N VAL A 34 8.21 -3.17 0.70
CA VAL A 34 8.10 -1.76 1.06
C VAL A 34 7.68 -0.96 -0.16
N PHE A 35 6.67 -0.14 0.01
CA PHE A 35 6.22 0.78 -1.04
C PHE A 35 5.72 2.08 -0.42
N ILE A 36 5.66 3.12 -1.23
CA ILE A 36 5.11 4.41 -0.80
C ILE A 36 3.75 4.56 -1.46
N VAL A 37 2.74 4.87 -0.66
CA VAL A 37 1.38 5.14 -1.13
C VAL A 37 1.19 6.63 -1.25
N VAL A 38 0.57 7.06 -2.36
CA VAL A 38 0.18 8.45 -2.57
C VAL A 38 -1.33 8.48 -2.85
N LEU A 39 -2.06 9.24 -2.05
CA LEU A 39 -3.49 9.47 -2.21
C LEU A 39 -3.74 10.94 -2.47
N GLY A 40 -4.40 11.25 -3.57
CA GLY A 40 -4.91 12.61 -3.81
C GLY A 40 -6.10 12.93 -2.91
N PRO A 41 -6.52 14.19 -2.83
CA PRO A 41 -7.64 14.58 -1.99
C PRO A 41 -8.89 13.72 -2.23
N GLY A 42 -9.45 13.15 -1.16
CA GLY A 42 -10.62 12.30 -1.19
C GLY A 42 -10.37 10.86 -1.65
N GLU A 43 -9.20 10.55 -2.18
CA GLU A 43 -8.88 9.19 -2.62
C GLU A 43 -8.65 8.24 -1.45
N ALA A 44 -9.00 6.97 -1.66
CA ALA A 44 -8.76 5.88 -0.73
C ALA A 44 -8.62 4.57 -1.51
N PRO A 45 -7.67 3.70 -1.15
CA PRO A 45 -7.69 2.33 -1.65
C PRO A 45 -8.99 1.62 -1.22
N PRO A 46 -9.39 0.57 -1.93
CA PRO A 46 -10.59 -0.19 -1.54
C PRO A 46 -10.48 -0.71 -0.11
N LEU A 47 -11.64 -0.75 0.59
CA LEU A 47 -11.75 -1.40 1.90
C LEU A 47 -11.39 -2.88 1.75
N HIS A 48 -10.45 -3.36 2.55
CA HIS A 48 -9.93 -4.71 2.41
C HIS A 48 -9.30 -5.22 3.71
N GLN A 49 -8.96 -6.51 3.71
CA GLN A 49 -8.14 -7.11 4.76
C GLN A 49 -7.17 -8.12 4.13
N HIS A 50 -6.08 -8.36 4.84
CA HIS A 50 -5.10 -9.38 4.48
C HIS A 50 -5.12 -10.46 5.55
N ASP A 51 -5.14 -11.72 5.15
CA ASP A 51 -5.22 -12.83 6.13
C ASP A 51 -3.84 -13.20 6.69
N ASP A 52 -2.78 -12.95 5.95
CA ASP A 52 -1.42 -13.40 6.23
C ASP A 52 -0.39 -12.26 6.31
N THR A 53 -0.85 -11.01 6.35
CA THR A 53 0.03 -9.85 6.30
C THR A 53 -0.31 -8.88 7.42
N GLU A 54 0.70 -8.51 8.20
CA GLU A 54 0.63 -7.34 9.07
C GLU A 54 1.18 -6.14 8.32
N GLN A 55 0.46 -5.03 8.32
CA GLN A 55 0.92 -3.80 7.68
C GLN A 55 1.37 -2.78 8.71
N VAL A 56 2.44 -2.05 8.36
CA VAL A 56 2.91 -0.90 9.12
C VAL A 56 3.00 0.27 8.17
N PHE A 57 2.41 1.41 8.55
CA PHE A 57 2.52 2.66 7.78
C PHE A 57 3.27 3.70 8.58
N TYR A 58 4.11 4.47 7.92
CA TYR A 58 4.70 5.68 8.49
C TYR A 58 4.28 6.87 7.65
N ILE A 59 3.52 7.79 8.25
CA ILE A 59 2.94 8.93 7.55
C ILE A 59 4.03 9.98 7.30
N LEU A 60 4.25 10.31 6.03
CA LEU A 60 5.29 11.26 5.60
C LEU A 60 4.74 12.67 5.39
N ALA A 61 3.56 12.79 4.80
CA ALA A 61 2.99 14.09 4.42
C ALA A 61 1.48 14.00 4.30
N GLY A 62 0.80 15.13 4.48
CA GLY A 62 -0.65 15.23 4.34
C GLY A 62 -1.38 14.77 5.60
N ALA A 63 -2.71 14.66 5.48
CA ALA A 63 -3.58 14.19 6.55
C ALA A 63 -4.50 13.10 6.02
N GLY A 64 -4.84 12.13 6.87
CA GLY A 64 -5.70 11.04 6.49
C GLY A 64 -6.67 10.65 7.57
N THR A 65 -7.65 9.83 7.19
CA THR A 65 -8.59 9.17 8.09
C THR A 65 -8.48 7.67 7.89
N LEU A 66 -8.03 6.97 8.93
CA LEU A 66 -7.97 5.52 8.95
C LEU A 66 -9.30 4.97 9.46
N SER A 67 -9.86 4.00 8.75
CA SER A 67 -11.08 3.29 9.16
C SER A 67 -10.72 1.85 9.50
N ILE A 68 -11.11 1.38 10.69
CA ILE A 68 -10.80 0.04 11.17
C ILE A 68 -12.08 -0.72 11.52
N GLY A 69 -12.15 -1.96 11.04
CA GLY A 69 -13.21 -2.92 11.38
C GLY A 69 -14.49 -2.71 10.60
N ALA A 70 -15.44 -3.63 10.80
CA ALA A 70 -16.75 -3.59 10.13
C ALA A 70 -17.56 -2.35 10.51
N LYS A 71 -17.39 -1.85 11.73
CA LYS A 71 -18.05 -0.61 12.20
C LYS A 71 -17.35 0.65 11.74
N ARG A 72 -16.22 0.53 11.05
CA ARG A 72 -15.43 1.63 10.51
C ARG A 72 -15.09 2.70 11.55
N LYS A 73 -14.50 2.28 12.65
CA LYS A 73 -14.00 3.23 13.65
C LYS A 73 -12.93 4.10 13.02
N LYS A 74 -13.06 5.42 13.19
CA LYS A 74 -12.22 6.42 12.54
C LYS A 74 -11.06 6.85 13.42
N TYR A 75 -9.89 6.98 12.82
CA TYR A 75 -8.69 7.47 13.47
C TYR A 75 -8.04 8.52 12.55
N PRO A 76 -7.87 9.78 12.99
CA PRO A 76 -7.10 10.73 12.21
C PRO A 76 -5.63 10.37 12.24
N VAL A 77 -4.95 10.54 11.11
CA VAL A 77 -3.50 10.33 11.00
C VAL A 77 -2.85 11.56 10.40
N ARG A 78 -1.62 11.82 10.83
CA ARG A 78 -0.82 12.98 10.42
C ARG A 78 0.65 12.60 10.29
N PRO A 79 1.50 13.46 9.67
CA PRO A 79 2.93 13.16 9.55
C PRO A 79 3.58 12.83 10.89
N GLY A 80 4.39 11.78 10.89
CA GLY A 80 5.04 11.26 12.06
C GLY A 80 4.28 10.14 12.78
N ASP A 81 3.02 9.89 12.42
CA ASP A 81 2.28 8.78 13.01
C ASP A 81 2.69 7.45 12.37
N VAL A 82 2.74 6.41 13.20
CA VAL A 82 2.90 5.03 12.77
C VAL A 82 1.55 4.32 12.93
N VAL A 83 1.11 3.64 11.87
CA VAL A 83 -0.11 2.84 11.87
C VAL A 83 0.30 1.37 11.81
N ARG A 84 -0.32 0.54 12.63
CA ARG A 84 -0.15 -0.91 12.58
C ARG A 84 -1.50 -1.57 12.35
N ILE A 85 -1.57 -2.41 11.33
CA ILE A 85 -2.78 -3.14 10.97
C ILE A 85 -2.49 -4.63 11.05
N PRO A 86 -2.99 -5.34 12.07
CA PRO A 86 -2.81 -6.79 12.19
C PRO A 86 -3.45 -7.55 11.03
N PRO A 87 -3.04 -8.80 10.80
CA PRO A 87 -3.75 -9.67 9.86
C PRO A 87 -5.24 -9.77 10.19
N LYS A 88 -6.07 -10.02 9.18
CA LYS A 88 -7.52 -10.21 9.31
C LYS A 88 -8.25 -8.99 9.85
N THR A 89 -7.70 -7.81 9.65
CA THR A 89 -8.30 -6.55 10.09
C THR A 89 -8.78 -5.77 8.88
N LEU A 90 -10.09 -5.60 8.79
CA LEU A 90 -10.72 -4.82 7.73
C LEU A 90 -10.33 -3.34 7.91
N HIS A 91 -9.81 -2.70 6.87
CA HIS A 91 -9.30 -1.35 6.97
C HIS A 91 -9.35 -0.59 5.64
N SER A 92 -9.31 0.73 5.76
CA SER A 92 -9.13 1.66 4.65
C SER A 92 -8.53 2.95 5.20
N ILE A 93 -7.79 3.66 4.36
CA ILE A 93 -7.25 4.97 4.70
C ILE A 93 -7.60 5.95 3.58
N GLN A 94 -8.10 7.13 3.94
CA GLN A 94 -8.52 8.15 2.98
C GLN A 94 -7.73 9.43 3.19
N CYS A 95 -7.36 10.09 2.10
CA CYS A 95 -6.79 11.43 2.16
C CYS A 95 -7.86 12.41 2.64
N ALA A 96 -7.64 13.03 3.79
CA ALA A 96 -8.62 13.90 4.43
C ALA A 96 -8.42 15.39 4.13
N GLY A 97 -7.24 15.76 3.63
CA GLY A 97 -6.90 17.16 3.39
C GLY A 97 -6.98 17.54 1.91
N LYS A 98 -6.53 18.78 1.62
CA LYS A 98 -6.41 19.30 0.26
C LYS A 98 -5.09 18.96 -0.40
N LYS A 99 -4.11 18.50 0.39
CA LYS A 99 -2.80 18.05 -0.09
C LYS A 99 -2.76 16.53 -0.14
N PRO A 100 -1.96 15.93 -1.03
CA PRO A 100 -1.85 14.48 -1.06
C PRO A 100 -1.38 13.90 0.28
N LEU A 101 -1.97 12.78 0.67
CA LEU A 101 -1.49 11.95 1.76
C LEU A 101 -0.41 11.03 1.21
N ARG A 102 0.71 10.97 1.90
CA ARG A 102 1.85 10.16 1.47
C ARG A 102 2.40 9.39 2.64
N TYR A 103 2.55 8.08 2.49
CA TYR A 103 3.07 7.25 3.57
C TYR A 103 3.88 6.06 3.05
N VAL A 104 4.85 5.63 3.86
CA VAL A 104 5.57 4.37 3.63
C VAL A 104 4.69 3.26 4.15
N ALA A 105 4.46 2.24 3.33
CA ALA A 105 3.78 1.01 3.71
C ALA A 105 4.77 -0.14 3.72
N ILE A 106 4.75 -0.92 4.78
CA ILE A 106 5.55 -2.12 4.94
C ILE A 106 4.59 -3.28 5.15
N ASP A 107 4.62 -4.24 4.22
CA ASP A 107 3.92 -5.50 4.38
C ASP A 107 4.85 -6.50 5.03
N CYS A 108 4.42 -7.08 6.15
CA CYS A 108 5.14 -8.10 6.88
C CYS A 108 4.37 -9.42 6.71
N PHE A 109 4.93 -10.35 5.95
CA PHE A 109 4.28 -11.64 5.66
C PHE A 109 4.50 -12.60 6.82
N VAL A 110 3.44 -12.91 7.53
CA VAL A 110 3.48 -13.73 8.76
C VAL A 110 4.01 -15.15 8.49
N ALA A 111 3.66 -15.71 7.35
CA ALA A 111 4.10 -17.05 6.93
C ALA A 111 5.17 -17.00 5.82
N GLY A 112 5.85 -15.86 5.67
CA GLY A 112 6.79 -15.63 4.59
C GLY A 112 6.12 -15.16 3.30
N ARG A 113 6.95 -14.92 2.29
CA ARG A 113 6.47 -14.43 0.98
C ARG A 113 5.42 -15.36 0.39
N PRO A 114 4.26 -14.83 -0.06
CA PRO A 114 3.21 -15.66 -0.67
C PRO A 114 3.71 -16.38 -1.92
N ALA A 115 3.56 -17.70 -1.95
CA ALA A 115 4.03 -18.52 -3.08
C ALA A 115 3.24 -18.25 -4.37
N ALA A 116 1.94 -17.92 -4.26
CA ALA A 116 1.08 -17.62 -5.40
C ALA A 116 1.33 -16.25 -6.01
N GLU A 117 1.95 -15.34 -5.28
CA GLU A 117 2.27 -13.98 -5.70
C GLU A 117 3.72 -13.67 -5.32
N PRO A 118 4.70 -14.28 -6.03
CA PRO A 118 6.10 -14.21 -5.62
C PRO A 118 6.78 -12.87 -5.92
N THR A 119 6.18 -12.02 -6.75
CA THR A 119 6.69 -10.68 -7.07
C THR A 119 5.62 -9.64 -6.81
N TRP A 120 6.03 -8.39 -6.64
CA TRP A 120 5.09 -7.28 -6.57
C TRP A 120 4.20 -7.21 -7.82
N ASP A 121 4.78 -7.38 -8.99
CA ASP A 121 4.03 -7.33 -10.24
C ASP A 121 2.96 -8.43 -10.32
N SER A 122 3.27 -9.66 -9.86
CA SER A 122 2.27 -10.73 -9.78
C SER A 122 1.14 -10.38 -8.82
N HIS A 123 1.45 -9.72 -7.70
CA HIS A 123 0.45 -9.20 -6.77
C HIS A 123 -0.43 -8.13 -7.43
N VAL A 124 0.17 -7.21 -8.17
CA VAL A 124 -0.56 -6.15 -8.89
C VAL A 124 -1.55 -6.75 -9.89
N LYS A 125 -1.15 -7.80 -10.61
CA LYS A 125 -2.04 -8.50 -11.55
C LYS A 125 -3.25 -9.09 -10.85
N VAL A 126 -3.06 -9.73 -9.69
CA VAL A 126 -4.15 -10.30 -8.88
C VAL A 126 -5.07 -9.19 -8.37
N LEU A 127 -4.50 -8.12 -7.85
CA LEU A 127 -5.26 -6.97 -7.36
C LEU A 127 -6.12 -6.36 -8.47
N CYS A 128 -5.55 -6.14 -9.65
CA CYS A 128 -6.29 -5.61 -10.79
C CYS A 128 -7.44 -6.54 -11.20
N ALA A 129 -7.21 -7.85 -11.22
CA ALA A 129 -8.26 -8.82 -11.54
C ALA A 129 -9.40 -8.79 -10.51
N GLN A 130 -9.07 -8.71 -9.23
CA GLN A 130 -10.06 -8.65 -8.14
C GLN A 130 -10.91 -7.38 -8.19
N GLN A 131 -10.30 -6.24 -8.55
CA GLN A 131 -10.96 -4.94 -8.58
C GLN A 131 -11.60 -4.61 -9.93
N GLY A 132 -11.38 -5.42 -10.95
CA GLY A 132 -11.84 -5.12 -12.31
C GLY A 132 -11.04 -4.00 -12.96
N TRP A 133 -9.81 -3.76 -12.55
CA TRP A 133 -8.93 -2.76 -13.14
C TRP A 133 -8.10 -3.33 -14.29
N ALA A 134 -7.82 -2.50 -15.29
CA ALA A 134 -6.99 -2.90 -16.42
C ALA A 134 -5.51 -2.81 -16.05
N TYR A 135 -4.86 -3.94 -15.84
CA TYR A 135 -3.44 -4.02 -15.50
C TYR A 135 -2.55 -3.23 -16.46
N ALA A 136 -2.82 -3.33 -17.77
CA ALA A 136 -2.04 -2.61 -18.78
C ALA A 136 -2.08 -1.10 -18.60
N GLN A 137 -3.21 -0.55 -18.13
CA GLN A 137 -3.35 0.89 -17.86
C GLN A 137 -2.57 1.29 -16.61
N VAL A 138 -2.57 0.46 -15.58
CA VAL A 138 -1.82 0.71 -14.34
C VAL A 138 -0.34 0.84 -14.64
N VAL A 139 0.22 -0.08 -15.42
CA VAL A 139 1.65 -0.09 -15.78
C VAL A 139 1.99 1.00 -16.78
N LYS A 140 1.12 1.27 -17.77
CA LYS A 140 1.33 2.30 -18.79
C LYS A 140 1.44 3.70 -18.21
N ARG A 141 0.65 4.00 -17.16
CA ARG A 141 0.64 5.31 -16.49
C ARG A 141 1.83 5.52 -15.56
N SER A 142 2.71 4.54 -15.43
CA SER A 142 3.87 4.56 -14.52
C SER A 142 5.06 5.37 -15.04
N LYS A 143 4.94 5.97 -16.21
CA LYS A 143 6.02 6.77 -16.83
C LYS A 143 5.82 8.25 -16.62
#